data_1f592d8fb4d6ac970227327218dd2e5b
#
_entry.id   1f592d8fb4d6ac970227327218dd2e5b
#
_cell.length_a   1.000
_cell.length_b   1.000
_cell.length_c   1.000
_cell.angle_alpha   90.00
_cell.angle_beta   90.00
_cell.angle_gamma   90.00
#
_symmetry.space_group_name_H-M   'P 1'
#
loop_
_entity.id
_entity.type
_entity.pdbx_description
1 polymer ?
#
loop_
_entity_poly.entity_id
_entity_poly.type
_entity_poly.pdbx_seq_one_letter_code
_entity_poly.pdbx_strand_id
1 'polypeptide(L)'
;SPTGIETGDAAGRFANPETYAEYGWEWTVGHVLQAAIGQSETAVTPLQMAVVASTIANKGVRYQPHLVDSLWDYNLTEKIKDIEPTVAETIPIQHDDVYTYIQQGMIAASVTNMPDKYSLADLGYDVAIKTGTPQAGGGRVQDSFFIGYAPADNPKIAFACVVEGAEYSKYMIRDVLKAYERME
;
A
#
# COMPACT_ATOMS: atom_id res chain seq x y z
N SER A 1 4.71 13.29 -0.47
CA SER A 1 6.12 13.33 -0.04
C SER A 1 6.78 11.98 -0.27
N PRO A 2 8.11 11.92 -0.43
CA PRO A 2 8.88 10.68 -0.48
C PRO A 2 8.67 9.82 0.78
N THR A 3 8.86 8.49 0.66
CA THR A 3 8.72 7.57 1.80
C THR A 3 9.89 7.66 2.79
N GLY A 4 11.04 8.14 2.34
CA GLY A 4 12.28 8.23 3.12
C GLY A 4 13.20 7.02 2.98
N ILE A 5 12.96 6.13 2.00
CA ILE A 5 13.85 5.01 1.69
C ILE A 5 15.24 5.53 1.25
N GLU A 6 16.33 4.82 1.58
CA GLU A 6 17.71 5.29 1.42
C GLU A 6 18.09 5.60 -0.03
N THR A 7 17.51 4.88 -0.99
CA THR A 7 17.75 5.09 -2.43
C THR A 7 17.03 6.30 -2.99
N GLY A 8 16.17 6.94 -2.17
CA GLY A 8 15.23 7.95 -2.63
C GLY A 8 14.11 7.36 -3.45
N ASP A 9 12.99 8.05 -3.50
CA ASP A 9 11.80 7.68 -4.27
C ASP A 9 11.03 8.93 -4.74
N ALA A 10 10.12 8.73 -5.68
CA ALA A 10 9.29 9.81 -6.19
C ALA A 10 8.33 10.35 -5.11
N ALA A 11 8.21 11.67 -5.02
CA ALA A 11 7.35 12.32 -4.04
C ALA A 11 5.86 11.99 -4.22
N GLY A 12 5.46 11.55 -5.43
CA GLY A 12 4.07 11.48 -5.81
C GLY A 12 3.41 12.87 -5.86
N ARG A 13 2.11 12.87 -6.04
CA ARG A 13 1.30 14.09 -6.04
C ARG A 13 -0.05 13.80 -5.39
N PHE A 14 -0.55 14.70 -4.59
CA PHE A 14 -1.88 14.62 -4.03
C PHE A 14 -2.75 15.75 -4.59
N ALA A 15 -3.93 15.42 -5.09
CA ALA A 15 -4.86 16.40 -5.63
C ALA A 15 -5.45 17.25 -4.49
N ASN A 16 -5.06 18.52 -4.45
CA ASN A 16 -5.51 19.51 -3.49
C ASN A 16 -5.42 20.93 -4.11
N PRO A 17 -5.96 21.97 -3.45
CA PRO A 17 -5.91 23.34 -3.95
C PRO A 17 -4.49 23.85 -4.25
N GLU A 18 -3.52 23.51 -3.40
CA GLU A 18 -2.14 23.95 -3.55
C GLU A 18 -1.51 23.34 -4.82
N THR A 19 -1.64 22.03 -5.02
CA THR A 19 -1.14 21.35 -6.21
C THR A 19 -1.77 21.91 -7.48
N TYR A 20 -3.07 22.19 -7.47
CA TYR A 20 -3.74 22.78 -8.63
C TYR A 20 -3.25 24.21 -8.92
N ALA A 21 -3.03 25.02 -7.87
CA ALA A 21 -2.48 26.37 -8.01
C ALA A 21 -1.05 26.36 -8.60
N GLU A 22 -0.20 25.40 -8.23
CA GLU A 22 1.15 25.24 -8.79
C GLU A 22 1.15 25.02 -10.32
N TYR A 23 0.10 24.35 -10.83
CA TYR A 23 -0.08 24.12 -12.28
C TYR A 23 -0.93 25.20 -12.97
N GLY A 24 -1.39 26.21 -12.24
CA GLY A 24 -2.29 27.23 -12.77
C GLY A 24 -3.70 26.71 -13.09
N TRP A 25 -4.12 25.64 -12.45
CA TRP A 25 -5.42 25.04 -12.63
C TRP A 25 -6.43 25.50 -11.56
N GLU A 26 -7.70 25.53 -11.92
CA GLU A 26 -8.78 25.87 -10.99
C GLU A 26 -9.20 24.65 -10.17
N TRP A 27 -9.23 24.80 -8.84
CA TRP A 27 -9.76 23.80 -7.94
C TRP A 27 -11.27 23.97 -7.75
N THR A 28 -12.06 22.98 -8.08
CA THR A 28 -13.52 23.01 -8.02
C THR A 28 -14.08 21.92 -7.10
N VAL A 29 -15.37 22.04 -6.75
CA VAL A 29 -16.09 21.00 -5.96
C VAL A 29 -16.06 19.64 -6.67
N GLY A 30 -16.07 19.61 -8.00
CA GLY A 30 -15.91 18.36 -8.76
C GLY A 30 -14.59 17.65 -8.46
N HIS A 31 -13.48 18.40 -8.33
CA HIS A 31 -12.18 17.84 -7.98
C HIS A 31 -12.15 17.32 -6.54
N VAL A 32 -12.84 17.97 -5.59
CA VAL A 32 -12.98 17.45 -4.21
C VAL A 32 -13.65 16.08 -4.21
N LEU A 33 -14.74 15.92 -4.95
CA LEU A 33 -15.47 14.66 -5.05
C LEU A 33 -14.63 13.56 -5.71
N GLN A 34 -13.91 13.91 -6.78
CA GLN A 34 -13.02 12.98 -7.47
C GLN A 34 -11.84 12.56 -6.58
N ALA A 35 -11.21 13.51 -5.89
CA ALA A 35 -10.11 13.22 -4.96
C ALA A 35 -10.57 12.32 -3.79
N ALA A 36 -11.79 12.51 -3.30
CA ALA A 36 -12.36 11.71 -2.21
C ALA A 36 -12.51 10.21 -2.55
N ILE A 37 -12.65 9.88 -3.84
CA ILE A 37 -12.70 8.49 -4.32
C ILE A 37 -11.37 7.98 -4.87
N GLY A 38 -10.27 8.73 -4.69
CA GLY A 38 -8.95 8.37 -5.18
C GLY A 38 -8.73 8.62 -6.68
N GLN A 39 -9.54 9.47 -7.27
CA GLN A 39 -9.44 9.93 -8.66
C GLN A 39 -8.77 11.32 -8.73
N SER A 40 -8.92 12.03 -9.85
CA SER A 40 -8.29 13.32 -10.11
C SER A 40 -6.78 13.19 -10.33
N GLU A 41 -6.02 14.25 -10.03
CA GLU A 41 -4.58 14.35 -10.30
C GLU A 41 -3.70 13.69 -9.21
N THR A 42 -4.30 12.85 -8.37
CA THR A 42 -3.54 12.09 -7.37
C THR A 42 -2.68 11.02 -8.05
N ALA A 43 -1.38 11.10 -7.85
CA ALA A 43 -0.40 10.13 -8.34
C ALA A 43 0.48 9.65 -7.19
N VAL A 44 0.48 8.35 -6.95
CA VAL A 44 1.21 7.71 -5.86
C VAL A 44 2.07 6.56 -6.38
N THR A 45 3.18 6.31 -5.72
CA THR A 45 4.02 5.15 -6.06
C THR A 45 3.49 3.86 -5.40
N PRO A 46 3.77 2.67 -5.95
CA PRO A 46 3.47 1.42 -5.27
C PRO A 46 4.11 1.35 -3.88
N LEU A 47 5.32 1.85 -3.69
CA LEU A 47 5.99 1.89 -2.39
C LEU A 47 5.21 2.74 -1.38
N GLN A 48 4.74 3.93 -1.77
CA GLN A 48 3.90 4.75 -0.90
C GLN A 48 2.64 4.01 -0.46
N MET A 49 2.01 3.27 -1.36
CA MET A 49 0.80 2.50 -1.06
C MET A 49 1.07 1.26 -0.21
N ALA A 50 2.23 0.62 -0.35
CA ALA A 50 2.67 -0.43 0.57
C ALA A 50 2.90 0.13 1.98
N VAL A 51 3.49 1.33 2.10
CA VAL A 51 3.63 2.05 3.38
C VAL A 51 2.27 2.37 3.99
N VAL A 52 1.27 2.78 3.19
CA VAL A 52 -0.11 2.99 3.66
C VAL A 52 -0.70 1.69 4.21
N ALA A 53 -0.57 0.56 3.48
CA ALA A 53 -1.05 -0.74 3.94
C ALA A 53 -0.36 -1.18 5.25
N SER A 54 0.96 -1.00 5.35
CA SER A 54 1.73 -1.24 6.58
C SER A 54 1.27 -0.35 7.74
N THR A 55 1.01 0.92 7.48
CA THR A 55 0.52 1.86 8.52
C THR A 55 -0.85 1.46 9.06
N ILE A 56 -1.75 0.98 8.20
CA ILE A 56 -3.06 0.45 8.62
C ILE A 56 -2.87 -0.82 9.44
N ALA A 57 -2.01 -1.74 9.00
CA ALA A 57 -1.68 -2.97 9.72
C ALA A 57 -1.16 -2.68 11.13
N ASN A 58 -0.31 -1.66 11.27
CA ASN A 58 0.30 -1.20 12.52
C ASN A 58 -0.56 -0.17 13.29
N LYS A 59 -1.87 -0.07 12.97
CA LYS A 59 -2.83 0.80 13.66
C LYS A 59 -2.37 2.26 13.77
N GLY A 60 -1.83 2.79 12.66
CA GLY A 60 -1.41 4.18 12.53
C GLY A 60 0.08 4.45 12.78
N VAL A 61 0.85 3.46 13.20
CA VAL A 61 2.31 3.62 13.29
C VAL A 61 2.92 3.46 11.91
N ARG A 62 3.46 4.54 11.36
CA ARG A 62 4.16 4.56 10.09
C ARG A 62 5.66 4.42 10.30
N TYR A 63 6.22 3.33 9.81
CA TYR A 63 7.66 3.12 9.77
C TYR A 63 8.27 3.70 8.50
N GLN A 64 9.51 4.17 8.60
CA GLN A 64 10.31 4.54 7.44
C GLN A 64 10.78 3.25 6.76
N PRO A 65 10.49 3.04 5.46
CA PRO A 65 11.03 1.88 4.75
C PRO A 65 12.54 2.00 4.62
N HIS A 66 13.24 0.86 4.74
CA HIS A 66 14.68 0.75 4.55
C HIS A 66 15.03 -0.56 3.84
N LEU A 67 16.16 -0.60 3.16
CA LEU A 67 16.65 -1.76 2.41
C LEU A 67 17.74 -2.54 3.17
N VAL A 68 18.44 -1.86 4.07
CA VAL A 68 19.51 -2.46 4.83
C VAL A 68 18.94 -3.00 6.14
N ASP A 69 18.97 -4.31 6.30
CA ASP A 69 18.54 -5.01 7.52
C ASP A 69 19.66 -5.11 8.55
N SER A 70 20.86 -5.45 8.09
CA SER A 70 22.01 -5.67 8.97
C SER A 70 23.33 -5.42 8.26
N LEU A 71 24.37 -5.13 9.04
CA LEU A 71 25.75 -4.99 8.60
C LEU A 71 26.58 -6.17 9.12
N TRP A 72 27.39 -6.74 8.25
CA TRP A 72 28.25 -7.87 8.55
C TRP A 72 29.70 -7.53 8.26
N ASP A 73 30.63 -8.29 8.85
CA ASP A 73 32.04 -8.21 8.52
C ASP A 73 32.30 -8.66 7.07
N TYR A 74 33.49 -8.38 6.57
CA TYR A 74 33.88 -8.73 5.18
C TYR A 74 33.67 -10.22 4.84
N ASN A 75 33.89 -11.10 5.81
CA ASN A 75 33.79 -12.55 5.62
C ASN A 75 32.40 -13.12 5.87
N LEU A 76 31.42 -12.27 6.23
CA LEU A 76 30.03 -12.64 6.59
C LEU A 76 29.98 -13.62 7.77
N THR A 77 30.96 -13.55 8.69
CA THR A 77 31.07 -14.42 9.87
C THR A 77 30.57 -13.78 11.14
N GLU A 78 30.64 -12.45 11.23
CA GLU A 78 30.21 -11.69 12.40
C GLU A 78 29.24 -10.58 11.99
N LYS A 79 28.06 -10.55 12.63
CA LYS A 79 27.14 -9.45 12.48
C LYS A 79 27.62 -8.25 13.29
N ILE A 80 27.91 -7.14 12.58
CA ILE A 80 28.42 -5.90 13.19
C ILE A 80 27.27 -5.10 13.81
N LYS A 81 26.10 -5.04 13.12
CA LYS A 81 24.98 -4.20 13.54
C LYS A 81 23.68 -4.64 12.89
N ASP A 82 22.60 -4.68 13.65
CA ASP A 82 21.23 -4.68 13.12
C ASP A 82 20.76 -3.24 12.88
N ILE A 83 19.95 -3.05 11.84
CA ILE A 83 19.30 -1.76 11.54
C ILE A 83 17.88 -1.82 12.08
N GLU A 84 17.66 -1.13 13.18
CA GLU A 84 16.36 -1.10 13.83
C GLU A 84 15.33 -0.29 13.02
N PRO A 85 14.07 -0.77 12.96
CA PRO A 85 13.00 -0.03 12.32
C PRO A 85 12.78 1.34 12.96
N THR A 86 12.71 2.39 12.15
CA THR A 86 12.49 3.76 12.61
C THR A 86 11.02 4.16 12.43
N VAL A 87 10.39 4.58 13.52
CA VAL A 87 9.05 5.18 13.45
C VAL A 87 9.18 6.58 12.84
N ALA A 88 8.60 6.77 11.66
CA ALA A 88 8.60 8.06 10.99
C ALA A 88 7.47 8.95 11.50
N GLU A 89 6.32 8.36 11.86
CA GLU A 89 5.15 9.11 12.32
C GLU A 89 4.15 8.17 13.01
N THR A 90 3.39 8.71 13.95
CA THR A 90 2.18 8.06 14.47
C THR A 90 0.99 8.93 14.09
N ILE A 91 0.08 8.38 13.28
CA ILE A 91 -1.09 9.09 12.80
C ILE A 91 -2.13 9.17 13.92
N PRO A 92 -2.46 10.36 14.40
CA PRO A 92 -3.47 10.52 15.44
C PRO A 92 -4.85 10.13 14.90
N ILE A 93 -5.62 9.39 15.68
CA ILE A 93 -7.01 9.04 15.38
C ILE A 93 -7.95 9.69 16.38
N GLN A 94 -9.15 10.05 15.93
CA GLN A 94 -10.16 10.67 16.79
C GLN A 94 -10.94 9.64 17.62
N HIS A 95 -10.98 8.37 17.13
CA HIS A 95 -11.72 7.27 17.76
C HIS A 95 -10.88 5.99 17.68
N ASP A 96 -10.75 5.30 18.79
CA ASP A 96 -9.88 4.10 18.93
C ASP A 96 -10.28 2.93 18.02
N ASP A 97 -11.50 2.90 17.53
CA ASP A 97 -12.05 1.84 16.68
C ASP A 97 -11.87 2.09 15.17
N VAL A 98 -11.35 3.25 14.76
CA VAL A 98 -11.18 3.60 13.32
C VAL A 98 -10.39 2.53 12.58
N TYR A 99 -9.21 2.14 13.09
CA TYR A 99 -8.40 1.11 12.45
C TYR A 99 -9.07 -0.25 12.46
N THR A 100 -9.82 -0.58 13.50
CA THR A 100 -10.58 -1.83 13.59
C THR A 100 -11.60 -1.94 12.46
N TYR A 101 -12.38 -0.88 12.20
CA TYR A 101 -13.34 -0.88 11.10
C TYR A 101 -12.68 -0.92 9.73
N ILE A 102 -11.56 -0.19 9.53
CA ILE A 102 -10.80 -0.25 8.29
C ILE A 102 -10.29 -1.68 8.04
N GLN A 103 -9.67 -2.30 9.05
CA GLN A 103 -9.14 -3.66 8.96
C GLN A 103 -10.25 -4.68 8.66
N GLN A 104 -11.38 -4.61 9.36
CA GLN A 104 -12.53 -5.47 9.08
C GLN A 104 -13.05 -5.31 7.65
N GLY A 105 -13.15 -4.07 7.17
CA GLY A 105 -13.54 -3.79 5.78
C GLY A 105 -12.54 -4.35 4.77
N MET A 106 -11.25 -4.27 5.04
CA MET A 106 -10.20 -4.84 4.18
C MET A 106 -10.22 -6.37 4.19
N ILE A 107 -10.49 -7.01 5.33
CA ILE A 107 -10.67 -8.47 5.43
C ILE A 107 -11.92 -8.90 4.65
N ALA A 108 -13.04 -8.22 4.83
CA ALA A 108 -14.25 -8.51 4.06
C ALA A 108 -14.04 -8.39 2.54
N ALA A 109 -13.23 -7.41 2.11
CA ALA A 109 -12.90 -7.22 0.70
C ALA A 109 -12.12 -8.40 0.09
N SER A 110 -11.33 -9.13 0.89
CA SER A 110 -10.60 -10.32 0.42
C SER A 110 -11.53 -11.48 0.02
N VAL A 111 -12.72 -11.50 0.60
CA VAL A 111 -13.75 -12.50 0.27
C VAL A 111 -14.65 -12.00 -0.87
N THR A 112 -15.05 -10.73 -0.84
CA THR A 112 -16.06 -10.20 -1.77
C THR A 112 -15.50 -9.73 -3.12
N ASN A 113 -14.23 -9.27 -3.14
CA ASN A 113 -13.64 -8.64 -4.32
C ASN A 113 -12.68 -9.57 -5.09
N MET A 114 -12.47 -10.78 -4.60
CA MET A 114 -11.63 -11.78 -5.27
C MET A 114 -12.50 -12.79 -6.02
N PRO A 115 -12.22 -13.06 -7.32
CA PRO A 115 -12.87 -14.15 -8.03
C PRO A 115 -12.54 -15.51 -7.39
N ASP A 116 -13.47 -16.47 -7.41
CA ASP A 116 -13.31 -17.80 -6.80
C ASP A 116 -12.00 -18.48 -7.17
N LYS A 117 -11.61 -18.41 -8.44
CA LYS A 117 -10.35 -18.99 -8.94
C LYS A 117 -9.09 -18.44 -8.25
N TYR A 118 -9.16 -17.20 -7.75
CA TYR A 118 -8.04 -16.48 -7.13
C TYR A 118 -8.33 -16.18 -5.65
N SER A 119 -9.28 -16.91 -5.07
CA SER A 119 -9.64 -16.81 -3.66
C SER A 119 -8.42 -16.90 -2.76
N LEU A 120 -8.40 -16.11 -1.70
CA LEU A 120 -7.36 -16.13 -0.67
C LEU A 120 -7.74 -17.02 0.52
N ALA A 121 -8.95 -17.60 0.51
CA ALA A 121 -9.48 -18.39 1.62
C ALA A 121 -8.70 -19.70 1.90
N ASP A 122 -7.95 -20.21 0.92
CA ASP A 122 -7.15 -21.43 1.06
C ASP A 122 -5.73 -21.20 1.59
N LEU A 123 -5.38 -19.96 1.96
CA LEU A 123 -4.09 -19.63 2.59
C LEU A 123 -4.02 -20.03 4.06
N GLY A 124 -5.16 -20.33 4.70
CA GLY A 124 -5.20 -20.72 6.12
C GLY A 124 -5.14 -19.54 7.10
N TYR A 125 -5.14 -18.31 6.62
CA TYR A 125 -5.22 -17.08 7.39
C TYR A 125 -5.96 -15.99 6.61
N ASP A 126 -6.49 -14.99 7.31
CA ASP A 126 -7.14 -13.85 6.69
C ASP A 126 -6.13 -12.88 6.08
N VAL A 127 -6.48 -12.35 4.92
CA VAL A 127 -5.72 -11.32 4.23
C VAL A 127 -6.55 -10.04 4.16
N ALA A 128 -5.97 -8.93 4.55
CA ALA A 128 -6.62 -7.63 4.42
C ALA A 128 -6.22 -6.97 3.11
N ILE A 129 -7.21 -6.62 2.27
CA ILE A 129 -6.96 -6.04 0.95
C ILE A 129 -7.79 -4.80 0.65
N LYS A 130 -7.31 -4.00 -0.31
CA LYS A 130 -8.11 -2.98 -1.00
C LYS A 130 -7.76 -2.97 -2.48
N THR A 131 -8.76 -3.10 -3.32
CA THR A 131 -8.64 -2.98 -4.77
C THR A 131 -8.87 -1.55 -5.23
N GLY A 132 -8.21 -1.13 -6.29
CA GLY A 132 -8.42 0.13 -6.98
C GLY A 132 -8.41 -0.08 -8.49
N THR A 133 -9.23 0.69 -9.21
CA THR A 133 -9.28 0.68 -10.66
C THR A 133 -9.26 2.13 -11.13
N PRO A 134 -8.08 2.79 -11.09
CA PRO A 134 -7.96 4.18 -11.50
C PRO A 134 -8.23 4.29 -13.01
N GLN A 135 -9.00 5.31 -13.39
CA GLN A 135 -9.26 5.60 -14.79
C GLN A 135 -8.01 6.25 -15.41
N ALA A 136 -7.42 5.57 -16.38
CA ALA A 136 -6.42 6.19 -17.25
C ALA A 136 -7.12 7.04 -18.29
N GLY A 137 -6.97 8.36 -18.26
CA GLY A 137 -7.59 9.27 -19.24
C GLY A 137 -7.25 8.93 -20.70
N GLY A 138 -7.98 9.54 -21.66
CA GLY A 138 -7.68 9.42 -23.09
C GLY A 138 -8.09 8.11 -23.75
N GLY A 139 -9.06 7.37 -23.20
CA GLY A 139 -9.58 6.12 -23.78
C GLY A 139 -8.64 4.91 -23.61
N ARG A 140 -7.64 5.03 -22.76
CA ARG A 140 -6.77 3.91 -22.38
C ARG A 140 -7.52 2.90 -21.52
N VAL A 141 -7.11 1.63 -21.56
CA VAL A 141 -7.57 0.59 -20.64
C VAL A 141 -7.24 1.03 -19.21
N GLN A 142 -8.14 0.75 -18.27
CA GLN A 142 -7.95 1.09 -16.86
C GLN A 142 -6.74 0.34 -16.28
N ASP A 143 -6.05 1.02 -15.38
CA ASP A 143 -5.01 0.38 -14.59
C ASP A 143 -5.65 -0.35 -13.41
N SER A 144 -4.98 -1.36 -12.88
CA SER A 144 -5.42 -2.03 -11.66
C SER A 144 -4.42 -1.80 -10.53
N PHE A 145 -4.95 -1.41 -9.38
CA PHE A 145 -4.21 -1.21 -8.16
C PHE A 145 -4.72 -2.17 -7.08
N PHE A 146 -3.79 -2.75 -6.32
CA PHE A 146 -4.11 -3.70 -5.26
C PHE A 146 -3.12 -3.51 -4.12
N ILE A 147 -3.63 -3.28 -2.91
CA ILE A 147 -2.82 -3.16 -1.70
C ILE A 147 -3.37 -4.06 -0.61
N GLY A 148 -2.53 -4.40 0.33
CA GLY A 148 -2.95 -5.17 1.48
C GLY A 148 -1.81 -5.56 2.42
N TYR A 149 -2.15 -6.40 3.37
CA TYR A 149 -1.20 -6.99 4.30
C TYR A 149 -1.68 -8.38 4.76
N ALA A 150 -0.76 -9.20 5.20
CA ALA A 150 -1.03 -10.57 5.63
C ALA A 150 -0.01 -11.04 6.70
N PRO A 151 -0.40 -11.99 7.59
CA PRO A 151 -1.78 -12.29 8.00
C PRO A 151 -2.48 -11.08 8.59
N ALA A 152 -3.82 -11.04 8.55
CA ALA A 152 -4.57 -9.85 9.01
C ALA A 152 -4.52 -9.64 10.52
N ASP A 153 -4.42 -10.71 11.30
CA ASP A 153 -4.36 -10.72 12.77
C ASP A 153 -2.94 -10.49 13.32
N ASN A 154 -1.91 -10.94 12.60
CA ASN A 154 -0.50 -10.78 12.96
C ASN A 154 0.33 -10.42 11.72
N PRO A 155 0.25 -9.18 11.24
CA PRO A 155 0.84 -8.77 9.97
C PRO A 155 2.35 -9.00 9.88
N LYS A 156 2.78 -9.69 8.82
CA LYS A 156 4.19 -9.98 8.52
C LYS A 156 4.65 -9.29 7.23
N ILE A 157 3.75 -9.14 6.27
CA ILE A 157 4.03 -8.52 4.99
C ILE A 157 2.94 -7.51 4.62
N ALA A 158 3.34 -6.34 4.17
CA ALA A 158 2.47 -5.38 3.50
C ALA A 158 2.90 -5.29 2.03
N PHE A 159 1.93 -5.15 1.14
CA PHE A 159 2.19 -5.18 -0.29
C PHE A 159 1.35 -4.15 -1.06
N ALA A 160 1.88 -3.75 -2.21
CA ALA A 160 1.16 -3.00 -3.23
C ALA A 160 1.54 -3.54 -4.60
N CYS A 161 0.56 -3.67 -5.48
CA CYS A 161 0.75 -4.10 -6.85
C CYS A 161 -0.01 -3.16 -7.78
N VAL A 162 0.61 -2.76 -8.87
CA VAL A 162 -0.01 -2.02 -9.95
C VAL A 162 0.24 -2.73 -11.27
N VAL A 163 -0.78 -2.80 -12.12
CA VAL A 163 -0.66 -3.28 -13.50
C VAL A 163 -1.28 -2.23 -14.41
N GLU A 164 -0.46 -1.62 -15.24
CA GLU A 164 -0.87 -0.59 -16.17
C GLU A 164 -1.58 -1.21 -17.38
N GLY A 165 -2.72 -0.63 -17.77
CA GLY A 165 -3.48 -1.04 -18.94
C GLY A 165 -4.11 -2.43 -18.86
N ALA A 166 -4.27 -2.98 -17.66
CA ALA A 166 -4.91 -4.28 -17.45
C ALA A 166 -5.41 -4.49 -16.01
N GLU A 167 -6.40 -5.35 -15.83
CA GLU A 167 -7.07 -5.62 -14.55
C GLU A 167 -6.48 -6.84 -13.80
N TYR A 168 -5.16 -7.06 -13.86
CA TYR A 168 -4.54 -8.29 -13.36
C TYR A 168 -3.89 -8.20 -11.98
N SER A 169 -3.77 -7.03 -11.37
CA SER A 169 -3.03 -6.87 -10.10
C SER A 169 -3.52 -7.82 -8.98
N LYS A 170 -4.83 -7.96 -8.84
CA LYS A 170 -5.45 -8.83 -7.83
C LYS A 170 -5.21 -10.34 -8.03
N TYR A 171 -4.91 -10.77 -9.25
CA TYR A 171 -4.72 -12.19 -9.55
C TYR A 171 -3.34 -12.72 -9.16
N MET A 172 -2.38 -11.84 -8.98
CA MET A 172 -0.99 -12.20 -8.67
C MET A 172 -0.74 -12.43 -7.19
N ILE A 173 -1.51 -11.79 -6.32
CA ILE A 173 -1.18 -11.73 -4.88
C ILE A 173 -1.22 -13.10 -4.20
N ARG A 174 -2.13 -13.99 -4.60
CA ARG A 174 -2.19 -15.35 -4.05
C ARG A 174 -0.87 -16.12 -4.24
N ASP A 175 -0.31 -16.04 -5.44
CA ASP A 175 0.95 -16.73 -5.74
C ASP A 175 2.15 -16.07 -5.05
N VAL A 176 2.11 -14.74 -4.89
CA VAL A 176 3.12 -13.99 -4.12
C VAL A 176 3.09 -14.40 -2.65
N LEU A 177 1.92 -14.46 -2.01
CA LEU A 177 1.80 -14.87 -0.62
C LEU A 177 2.24 -16.33 -0.42
N LYS A 178 1.85 -17.24 -1.31
CA LYS A 178 2.32 -18.64 -1.27
C LYS A 178 3.83 -18.78 -1.52
N ALA A 179 4.44 -17.88 -2.27
CA ALA A 179 5.89 -17.86 -2.41
C ALA A 179 6.56 -17.34 -1.14
N TYR A 180 6.01 -16.30 -0.53
CA TYR A 180 6.51 -15.73 0.73
C TYR A 180 6.51 -16.78 1.86
N GLU A 181 5.41 -17.53 2.05
CA GLU A 181 5.32 -18.61 3.03
C GLU A 181 6.41 -19.69 2.90
N ARG A 182 6.90 -19.92 1.68
CA ARG A 182 7.97 -20.90 1.43
C ARG A 182 9.37 -20.37 1.75
N MET A 183 9.49 -19.08 2.01
CA MET A 183 10.76 -18.42 2.33
C MET A 183 10.96 -18.25 3.84
N GLU A 184 9.88 -18.34 4.64
CA GLU A 184 9.92 -18.39 6.11
C GLU A 184 10.18 -19.84 6.62
#